data_9f501b3b5afe218e5b8fc9f74082eed0
#
_entry.id   9f501b3b5afe218e5b8fc9f74082eed0
#
_cell.length_a   1.000
_cell.length_b   1.000
_cell.length_c   1.000
_cell.angle_alpha   90.00
_cell.angle_beta   90.00
_cell.angle_gamma   90.00
#
_symmetry.space_group_name_H-M   'P 1'
#
loop_
_entity.id
_entity.type
_entity.pdbx_description
1 polymer ?
#
loop_
_entity_poly.entity_id
_entity_poly.type
_entity_poly.pdbx_seq_one_letter_code
_entity_poly.pdbx_strand_id
1 'polypeptide(L)'
;TLGADDYITKPFDDVELLDTIEMRLRKHNSHAPAGSASPSIINQSTGEQIIRALPESLLDGEPRLIRKKDLLFAEGQTCRYVFVIKSGRAIATKIDNYAKEVVTRLYQYPTIIGVASAFAGTKCQETVKAFEDLEVIPVKKDDFISYVLHDPSTAYYFLQQMASYQVQADEKLLLQAFGSVRMK
;
A
#
# COMPACT_ATOMS: atom_id res chain seq x y z
N THR A 1 10.13 2.35 33.48
CA THR A 1 10.22 1.76 32.12
C THR A 1 9.05 2.22 31.30
N LEU A 2 9.26 3.26 30.49
CA LEU A 2 8.32 3.80 29.53
C LEU A 2 8.17 2.77 28.42
N GLY A 3 6.96 2.26 28.20
CA GLY A 3 6.58 1.17 27.30
C GLY A 3 6.91 1.38 25.81
N ALA A 4 8.19 1.39 25.49
CA ALA A 4 8.66 1.24 24.13
C ALA A 4 9.03 -0.23 23.93
N ASP A 5 8.39 -0.88 22.98
CA ASP A 5 8.55 -2.30 22.70
C ASP A 5 9.88 -2.62 22.01
N ASP A 6 10.57 -1.61 21.46
CA ASP A 6 11.90 -1.78 20.85
C ASP A 6 12.58 -0.44 20.54
N TYR A 7 13.92 -0.42 20.41
CA TYR A 7 14.71 0.75 20.09
C TYR A 7 15.60 0.45 18.88
N ILE A 8 15.52 1.30 17.85
CA ILE A 8 16.46 1.28 16.74
C ILE A 8 17.45 2.41 16.95
N THR A 9 18.74 2.09 17.09
CA THR A 9 19.83 3.06 17.24
C THR A 9 20.26 3.61 15.89
N LYS A 10 20.48 4.93 15.81
CA LYS A 10 21.05 5.56 14.61
C LYS A 10 22.59 5.40 14.60
N PRO A 11 23.23 5.13 13.46
CA PRO A 11 22.64 4.88 12.14
C PRO A 11 22.04 3.48 12.02
N PHE A 12 20.83 3.36 11.45
CA PHE A 12 20.18 2.07 11.21
C PHE A 12 20.21 1.72 9.72
N ASP A 13 20.38 0.44 9.43
CA ASP A 13 20.29 -0.09 8.06
C ASP A 13 18.81 -0.27 7.67
N ASP A 14 18.52 -0.09 6.37
CA ASP A 14 17.19 -0.27 5.80
C ASP A 14 16.61 -1.66 6.07
N VAL A 15 17.48 -2.69 6.21
CA VAL A 15 17.09 -4.07 6.52
C VAL A 15 16.62 -4.20 7.97
N GLU A 16 17.36 -3.61 8.92
CA GLU A 16 17.04 -3.63 10.35
C GLU A 16 15.71 -2.88 10.63
N LEU A 17 15.47 -1.78 9.91
CA LEU A 17 14.21 -1.05 9.98
C LEU A 17 13.02 -1.91 9.52
N LEU A 18 13.19 -2.66 8.43
CA LEU A 18 12.12 -3.52 7.91
C LEU A 18 11.85 -4.72 8.78
N ASP A 19 12.90 -5.42 9.21
CA ASP A 19 12.75 -6.56 10.10
C ASP A 19 12.00 -6.16 11.37
N THR A 20 12.29 -4.97 11.89
CA THR A 20 11.58 -4.40 13.04
C THR A 20 10.12 -4.08 12.70
N ILE A 21 9.86 -3.52 11.52
CA ILE A 21 8.48 -3.25 11.05
C ILE A 21 7.73 -4.56 10.81
N GLU A 22 8.32 -5.56 10.16
CA GLU A 22 7.69 -6.87 9.93
C GLU A 22 7.43 -7.61 11.25
N MET A 23 8.38 -7.61 12.18
CA MET A 23 8.18 -8.21 13.51
C MET A 23 7.04 -7.53 14.27
N ARG A 24 6.94 -6.21 14.21
CA ARG A 24 5.85 -5.48 14.87
C ARG A 24 4.50 -5.74 14.21
N LEU A 25 4.45 -5.80 12.89
CA LEU A 25 3.24 -6.15 12.16
C LEU A 25 2.80 -7.59 12.48
N ARG A 26 3.73 -8.55 12.56
CA ARG A 26 3.45 -9.93 12.98
C ARG A 26 2.99 -10.02 14.45
N LYS A 27 3.63 -9.30 15.36
CA LYS A 27 3.29 -9.29 16.78
C LYS A 27 1.93 -8.64 17.04
N HIS A 28 1.60 -7.59 16.30
CA HIS A 28 0.29 -6.94 16.37
C HIS A 28 -0.83 -7.88 15.85
N ASN A 29 -0.53 -8.69 14.83
CA ASN A 29 -1.46 -9.68 14.29
C ASN A 29 -1.68 -10.90 15.20
N SER A 30 -0.73 -11.23 16.09
CA SER A 30 -0.83 -12.40 16.99
C SER A 30 -1.58 -12.10 18.29
N HIS A 31 -1.86 -10.84 18.63
CA HIS A 31 -2.56 -10.42 19.85
C HIS A 31 -3.92 -9.75 19.61
N ALA A 32 -4.37 -9.68 18.35
CA ALA A 32 -5.70 -9.17 18.03
C ALA A 32 -6.72 -10.31 18.09
N PRO A 33 -7.88 -10.12 18.77
CA PRO A 33 -9.00 -11.06 18.65
C PRO A 33 -9.40 -11.13 17.17
N ALA A 34 -9.81 -12.32 16.73
CA ALA A 34 -10.19 -12.58 15.34
C ALA A 34 -11.19 -11.53 14.83
N GLY A 35 -10.69 -10.55 14.06
CA GLY A 35 -11.49 -9.41 13.55
C GLY A 35 -10.70 -8.15 13.24
N SER A 36 -9.49 -7.97 13.75
CA SER A 36 -8.69 -6.76 13.46
C SER A 36 -7.58 -7.05 12.44
N ALA A 37 -7.92 -7.04 11.16
CA ALA A 37 -6.94 -7.10 10.09
C ALA A 37 -6.21 -5.75 9.97
N SER A 38 -4.88 -5.77 10.10
CA SER A 38 -4.01 -4.62 9.81
C SER A 38 -4.21 -4.13 8.38
N PRO A 39 -4.12 -2.82 8.09
CA PRO A 39 -4.43 -2.22 6.78
C PRO A 39 -3.50 -2.62 5.62
N SER A 40 -2.59 -3.55 5.82
CA SER A 40 -1.68 -4.08 4.79
C SER A 40 -2.02 -5.49 4.32
N ILE A 41 -3.11 -6.08 4.78
CA ILE A 41 -3.55 -7.38 4.27
C ILE A 41 -4.74 -7.15 3.32
N ILE A 42 -4.45 -6.68 2.10
CA ILE A 42 -5.12 -7.33 0.97
C ILE A 42 -4.75 -8.80 1.17
N ASN A 43 -5.73 -9.64 1.50
CA ASN A 43 -5.49 -11.08 1.56
C ASN A 43 -4.72 -11.45 0.29
N GLN A 44 -3.52 -12.02 0.42
CA GLN A 44 -2.66 -12.32 -0.74
C GLN A 44 -3.44 -13.11 -1.79
N SER A 45 -4.34 -14.02 -1.33
CA SER A 45 -5.29 -14.74 -2.18
C SER A 45 -6.17 -13.82 -3.03
N THR A 46 -6.55 -12.67 -2.51
CA THR A 46 -7.49 -11.76 -3.19
C THR A 46 -6.77 -10.83 -4.18
N GLY A 47 -5.55 -10.39 -3.85
CA GLY A 47 -4.68 -9.64 -4.77
C GLY A 47 -4.30 -10.48 -6.00
N GLU A 48 -3.95 -11.75 -5.79
CA GLU A 48 -3.69 -12.68 -6.90
C GLU A 48 -4.91 -12.89 -7.80
N GLN A 49 -6.11 -13.02 -7.23
CA GLN A 49 -7.34 -13.19 -7.99
C GLN A 49 -7.60 -12.00 -8.92
N ILE A 50 -7.31 -10.77 -8.45
CA ILE A 50 -7.50 -9.58 -9.30
C ILE A 50 -6.46 -9.54 -10.40
N ILE A 51 -5.19 -9.76 -10.06
CA ILE A 51 -4.13 -9.73 -11.08
C ILE A 51 -4.37 -10.81 -12.13
N ARG A 52 -4.87 -11.99 -11.73
CA ARG A 52 -5.27 -13.07 -12.64
C ARG A 52 -6.53 -12.75 -13.45
N ALA A 53 -7.43 -11.93 -12.92
CA ALA A 53 -8.63 -11.50 -13.62
C ALA A 53 -8.35 -10.38 -14.63
N LEU A 54 -7.21 -9.66 -14.51
CA LEU A 54 -6.83 -8.66 -15.49
C LEU A 54 -6.52 -9.36 -16.84
N PRO A 55 -7.07 -8.88 -17.95
CA PRO A 55 -6.79 -9.45 -19.26
C PRO A 55 -5.33 -9.27 -19.62
N GLU A 56 -4.77 -10.22 -20.33
CA GLU A 56 -3.38 -10.17 -20.80
C GLU A 56 -3.09 -8.87 -21.56
N SER A 57 -4.06 -8.37 -22.32
CA SER A 57 -3.96 -7.10 -23.05
C SER A 57 -3.66 -5.88 -22.16
N LEU A 58 -4.02 -5.90 -20.89
CA LEU A 58 -3.63 -4.86 -19.92
C LEU A 58 -2.24 -5.12 -19.32
N LEU A 59 -1.79 -6.36 -19.35
CA LEU A 59 -0.50 -6.80 -18.80
C LEU A 59 0.59 -6.96 -19.88
N ASP A 60 0.25 -6.71 -21.15
CA ASP A 60 1.18 -6.75 -22.28
C ASP A 60 2.22 -5.60 -22.29
N GLY A 61 2.10 -4.66 -21.33
CA GLY A 61 3.09 -3.61 -21.14
C GLY A 61 4.47 -4.20 -20.80
N GLU A 62 5.53 -3.64 -21.38
CA GLU A 62 6.90 -4.05 -21.04
C GLU A 62 7.15 -3.86 -19.54
N PRO A 63 7.55 -4.92 -18.80
CA PRO A 63 7.90 -4.80 -17.40
C PRO A 63 9.03 -3.77 -17.22
N ARG A 64 8.91 -2.93 -16.22
CA ARG A 64 9.93 -1.94 -15.86
C ARG A 64 10.61 -2.36 -14.57
N LEU A 65 11.93 -2.39 -14.61
CA LEU A 65 12.74 -2.58 -13.43
C LEU A 65 13.06 -1.22 -12.81
N ILE A 66 12.59 -1.02 -11.61
CA ILE A 66 12.87 0.15 -10.77
C ILE A 66 13.91 -0.29 -9.75
N ARG A 67 15.08 0.35 -9.77
CA ARG A 67 16.16 0.00 -8.84
C ARG A 67 15.82 0.42 -7.41
N LYS A 68 16.40 -0.29 -6.46
CA LYS A 68 16.29 0.06 -5.03
C LYS A 68 16.51 1.56 -4.80
N LYS A 69 15.63 2.21 -4.05
CA LYS A 69 15.57 3.65 -3.73
C LYS A 69 15.10 4.56 -4.86
N ASP A 70 14.95 4.05 -6.09
CA ASP A 70 14.42 4.86 -7.18
C ASP A 70 12.92 5.11 -6.99
N LEU A 71 12.50 6.24 -7.53
CA LEU A 71 11.14 6.73 -7.46
C LEU A 71 10.27 6.06 -8.52
N LEU A 72 9.13 5.48 -8.11
CA LEU A 72 8.10 5.04 -9.05
C LEU A 72 7.23 6.22 -9.48
N PHE A 73 6.77 7.03 -8.52
CA PHE A 73 6.13 8.32 -8.73
C PHE A 73 6.15 9.15 -7.42
N ALA A 74 5.97 10.46 -7.55
CA ALA A 74 5.91 11.37 -6.41
C ALA A 74 4.48 11.86 -6.14
N GLU A 75 4.21 12.19 -4.87
CA GLU A 75 2.99 12.91 -4.48
C GLU A 75 2.81 14.18 -5.30
N GLY A 76 1.59 14.48 -5.70
CA GLY A 76 1.25 15.64 -6.53
C GLY A 76 1.50 15.47 -8.02
N GLN A 77 2.15 14.41 -8.48
CA GLN A 77 2.26 14.10 -9.91
C GLN A 77 0.91 13.71 -10.51
N THR A 78 0.76 13.93 -11.82
CA THR A 78 -0.42 13.45 -12.55
C THR A 78 -0.43 11.93 -12.61
N CYS A 79 -1.47 11.31 -12.07
CA CYS A 79 -1.66 9.86 -12.10
C CYS A 79 -2.04 9.42 -13.52
N ARG A 80 -1.03 8.98 -14.31
CA ARG A 80 -1.22 8.48 -15.69
C ARG A 80 -1.28 6.97 -15.78
N TYR A 81 -0.69 6.28 -14.81
CA TYR A 81 -0.55 4.83 -14.77
C TYR A 81 -0.94 4.30 -13.40
N VAL A 82 -1.48 3.10 -13.38
CA VAL A 82 -1.43 2.19 -12.24
C VAL A 82 -0.32 1.18 -12.49
N PHE A 83 0.24 0.60 -11.44
CA PHE A 83 1.40 -0.29 -11.56
C PHE A 83 1.11 -1.64 -10.91
N VAL A 84 1.17 -2.70 -11.69
CA VAL A 84 1.04 -4.08 -11.20
C VAL A 84 2.41 -4.56 -10.77
N ILE A 85 2.57 -4.92 -9.50
CA ILE A 85 3.83 -5.49 -9.00
C ILE A 85 3.96 -6.93 -9.49
N LYS A 86 5.10 -7.24 -10.10
CA LYS A 86 5.49 -8.61 -10.51
C LYS A 86 6.43 -9.24 -9.50
N SER A 87 7.39 -8.46 -9.00
CA SER A 87 8.35 -8.90 -7.99
C SER A 87 8.90 -7.70 -7.21
N GLY A 88 9.46 -7.94 -6.04
CA GLY A 88 10.03 -6.91 -5.19
C GLY A 88 8.99 -6.20 -4.31
N ARG A 89 9.47 -5.18 -3.57
CA ARG A 89 8.67 -4.40 -2.63
C ARG A 89 8.86 -2.91 -2.84
N ALA A 90 7.80 -2.13 -2.59
CA ALA A 90 7.83 -0.68 -2.63
C ALA A 90 7.24 -0.10 -1.33
N ILE A 91 7.69 1.09 -0.96
CA ILE A 91 7.15 1.84 0.17
C ILE A 91 6.46 3.10 -0.32
N ALA A 92 5.31 3.39 0.29
CA ALA A 92 4.66 4.68 0.14
C ALA A 92 5.04 5.57 1.30
N THR A 93 5.30 6.82 1.01
CA THR A 93 5.66 7.84 2.00
C THR A 93 4.83 9.11 1.79
N LYS A 94 4.63 9.84 2.87
CA LYS A 94 4.08 11.20 2.88
C LYS A 94 4.97 12.10 3.70
N ILE A 95 4.94 13.38 3.38
CA ILE A 95 5.63 14.40 4.18
C ILE A 95 4.63 14.95 5.19
N ASP A 96 4.98 14.91 6.48
CA ASP A 96 4.17 15.48 7.55
C ASP A 96 4.32 17.02 7.62
N ASN A 97 3.56 17.64 8.52
CA ASN A 97 3.58 19.10 8.72
C ASN A 97 4.93 19.63 9.24
N TYR A 98 5.84 18.76 9.66
CA TYR A 98 7.20 19.08 10.12
C TYR A 98 8.25 18.79 9.06
N ALA A 99 7.86 18.58 7.81
CA ALA A 99 8.72 18.18 6.68
C ALA A 99 9.44 16.83 6.90
N LYS A 100 8.91 15.96 7.76
CA LYS A 100 9.44 14.63 8.00
C LYS A 100 8.75 13.62 7.08
N GLU A 101 9.55 12.79 6.42
CA GLU A 101 9.03 11.69 5.62
C GLU A 101 8.54 10.55 6.53
N VAL A 102 7.29 10.13 6.35
CA VAL A 102 6.65 9.06 7.13
C VAL A 102 6.21 7.96 6.18
N VAL A 103 6.63 6.72 6.47
CA VAL A 103 6.17 5.55 5.72
C VAL A 103 4.72 5.26 6.07
N THR A 104 3.86 5.31 5.07
CA THR A 104 2.41 5.10 5.22
C THR A 104 1.99 3.70 4.84
N ARG A 105 2.72 3.04 3.93
CA ARG A 105 2.35 1.72 3.42
C ARG A 105 3.54 0.97 2.85
N LEU A 106 3.51 -0.36 2.97
CA LEU A 106 4.38 -1.28 2.25
C LEU A 106 3.55 -1.98 1.16
N TYR A 107 4.06 -1.98 -0.06
CA TYR A 107 3.49 -2.67 -1.21
C TYR A 107 4.37 -3.85 -1.59
N GLN A 108 3.77 -5.00 -1.82
CA GLN A 108 4.43 -6.22 -2.30
C GLN A 108 3.51 -6.99 -3.24
N TYR A 109 4.06 -7.90 -4.02
CA TYR A 109 3.25 -8.83 -4.83
C TYR A 109 2.30 -9.65 -3.92
N PRO A 110 1.06 -9.86 -4.31
CA PRO A 110 0.34 -9.37 -5.48
C PRO A 110 -0.43 -8.06 -5.17
N THR A 111 0.01 -6.95 -5.72
CA THR A 111 -0.64 -5.64 -5.48
C THR A 111 -0.60 -4.76 -6.72
N ILE A 112 -1.61 -3.88 -6.84
CA ILE A 112 -1.68 -2.82 -7.84
C ILE A 112 -1.53 -1.48 -7.11
N ILE A 113 -0.53 -0.69 -7.50
CA ILE A 113 -0.23 0.62 -6.92
C ILE A 113 -0.91 1.72 -7.73
N GLY A 114 -1.40 2.78 -7.06
CA GLY A 114 -1.97 3.97 -7.71
C GLY A 114 -3.48 3.90 -7.96
N VAL A 115 -4.15 2.81 -7.61
CA VAL A 115 -5.58 2.56 -7.87
C VAL A 115 -6.48 3.64 -7.26
N ALA A 116 -6.23 4.04 -6.01
CA ALA A 116 -7.06 5.05 -5.33
C ALA A 116 -7.02 6.40 -6.05
N SER A 117 -5.83 6.88 -6.45
CA SER A 117 -5.67 8.13 -7.19
C SER A 117 -6.27 8.04 -8.59
N ALA A 118 -6.19 6.86 -9.22
CA ALA A 118 -6.76 6.62 -10.54
C ALA A 118 -8.30 6.75 -10.52
N PHE A 119 -8.97 6.06 -9.59
CA PHE A 119 -10.43 6.14 -9.46
C PHE A 119 -10.92 7.50 -8.97
N ALA A 120 -10.20 8.13 -8.04
CA ALA A 120 -10.55 9.46 -7.55
C ALA A 120 -10.35 10.57 -8.61
N GLY A 121 -9.68 10.28 -9.72
CA GLY A 121 -9.35 11.29 -10.74
C GLY A 121 -8.40 12.38 -10.23
N THR A 122 -7.65 12.09 -9.17
CA THR A 122 -6.76 13.06 -8.52
C THR A 122 -5.31 12.86 -8.95
N LYS A 123 -4.45 13.78 -8.53
CA LYS A 123 -2.99 13.57 -8.55
C LYS A 123 -2.61 12.46 -7.58
N CYS A 124 -1.41 11.89 -7.75
CA CYS A 124 -0.87 10.90 -6.84
C CYS A 124 -0.89 11.42 -5.40
N GLN A 125 -1.48 10.65 -4.49
CA GLN A 125 -1.71 11.07 -3.09
C GLN A 125 -0.55 10.71 -2.15
N GLU A 126 0.47 10.05 -2.67
CA GLU A 126 1.63 9.56 -1.93
C GLU A 126 2.84 9.50 -2.85
N THR A 127 4.03 9.51 -2.27
CA THR A 127 5.27 9.22 -2.98
C THR A 127 5.57 7.73 -2.82
N VAL A 128 5.85 7.05 -3.93
CA VAL A 128 6.20 5.61 -3.93
C VAL A 128 7.61 5.42 -4.43
N LYS A 129 8.43 4.70 -3.63
CA LYS A 129 9.83 4.36 -3.92
C LYS A 129 10.02 2.84 -3.87
N ALA A 130 10.91 2.33 -4.70
CA ALA A 130 11.32 0.94 -4.63
C ALA A 130 12.12 0.70 -3.34
N PHE A 131 11.66 -0.23 -2.51
CA PHE A 131 12.37 -0.63 -1.29
C PHE A 131 13.55 -1.55 -1.60
N GLU A 132 13.37 -2.41 -2.56
CA GLU A 132 14.37 -3.28 -3.21
C GLU A 132 14.16 -3.20 -4.72
N ASP A 133 14.97 -3.89 -5.52
CA ASP A 133 14.75 -3.93 -6.96
C ASP A 133 13.33 -4.44 -7.23
N LEU A 134 12.52 -3.60 -7.89
CA LEU A 134 11.08 -3.75 -8.05
C LEU A 134 10.74 -3.89 -9.53
N GLU A 135 10.08 -4.97 -9.90
CA GLU A 135 9.55 -5.16 -11.24
C GLU A 135 8.05 -4.86 -11.27
N VAL A 136 7.65 -3.95 -12.17
CA VAL A 136 6.26 -3.52 -12.32
C VAL A 136 5.83 -3.48 -13.77
N ILE A 137 4.55 -3.76 -14.03
CA ILE A 137 3.92 -3.49 -15.33
C ILE A 137 3.13 -2.18 -15.20
N PRO A 138 3.48 -1.13 -15.97
CA PRO A 138 2.67 0.09 -16.05
C PRO A 138 1.44 -0.16 -16.91
N VAL A 139 0.25 0.07 -16.35
CA VAL A 139 -1.03 0.02 -17.05
C VAL A 139 -1.59 1.44 -17.14
N LYS A 140 -1.99 1.89 -18.33
CA LYS A 140 -2.58 3.21 -18.47
C LYS A 140 -3.85 3.32 -17.62
N LYS A 141 -3.95 4.43 -16.88
CA LYS A 141 -5.08 4.68 -15.98
C LYS A 141 -6.44 4.49 -16.66
N ASP A 142 -6.59 5.07 -17.84
CA ASP A 142 -7.87 5.08 -18.53
C ASP A 142 -8.27 3.69 -19.03
N ASP A 143 -7.30 2.89 -19.51
CA ASP A 143 -7.50 1.51 -19.92
C ASP A 143 -7.88 0.63 -18.73
N PHE A 144 -7.19 0.82 -17.58
CA PHE A 144 -7.49 0.12 -16.34
C PHE A 144 -8.90 0.44 -15.82
N ILE A 145 -9.26 1.73 -15.75
CA ILE A 145 -10.60 2.15 -15.30
C ILE A 145 -11.67 1.63 -16.25
N SER A 146 -11.46 1.75 -17.56
CA SER A 146 -12.38 1.24 -18.56
C SER A 146 -12.62 -0.25 -18.37
N TYR A 147 -11.57 -1.05 -18.20
CA TYR A 147 -11.70 -2.48 -17.95
C TYR A 147 -12.52 -2.76 -16.69
N VAL A 148 -12.16 -2.14 -15.56
CA VAL A 148 -12.86 -2.37 -14.28
C VAL A 148 -14.34 -2.02 -14.38
N LEU A 149 -14.70 -0.94 -15.08
CA LEU A 149 -16.09 -0.53 -15.24
C LEU A 149 -16.90 -1.45 -16.17
N HIS A 150 -16.25 -2.14 -17.11
CA HIS A 150 -16.90 -3.07 -18.01
C HIS A 150 -17.00 -4.50 -17.48
N ASP A 151 -16.24 -4.85 -16.44
CA ASP A 151 -16.33 -6.16 -15.76
C ASP A 151 -16.98 -6.02 -14.38
N PRO A 152 -18.27 -6.38 -14.23
CA PRO A 152 -19.00 -6.24 -12.96
C PRO A 152 -18.33 -6.96 -11.80
N SER A 153 -17.67 -8.10 -12.03
CA SER A 153 -17.02 -8.89 -11.00
C SER A 153 -15.82 -8.14 -10.44
N THR A 154 -14.98 -7.61 -11.31
CA THR A 154 -13.82 -6.80 -10.94
C THR A 154 -14.26 -5.48 -10.28
N ALA A 155 -15.30 -4.81 -10.82
CA ALA A 155 -15.85 -3.60 -10.21
C ALA A 155 -16.35 -3.86 -8.79
N TYR A 156 -17.15 -4.93 -8.59
CA TYR A 156 -17.64 -5.32 -7.28
C TYR A 156 -16.51 -5.59 -6.28
N TYR A 157 -15.46 -6.27 -6.75
CA TYR A 157 -14.28 -6.50 -5.94
C TYR A 157 -13.63 -5.19 -5.45
N PHE A 158 -13.37 -4.24 -6.36
CA PHE A 158 -12.80 -2.96 -5.96
C PHE A 158 -13.70 -2.18 -5.01
N LEU A 159 -15.03 -2.22 -5.21
CA LEU A 159 -16.00 -1.64 -4.28
C LEU A 159 -15.91 -2.26 -2.88
N GLN A 160 -15.81 -3.59 -2.79
CA GLN A 160 -15.61 -4.27 -1.51
C GLN A 160 -14.31 -3.85 -0.82
N GLN A 161 -13.20 -3.73 -1.59
CA GLN A 161 -11.93 -3.28 -1.03
C GLN A 161 -12.02 -1.85 -0.51
N MET A 162 -12.66 -0.95 -1.25
CA MET A 162 -12.87 0.43 -0.82
C MET A 162 -13.74 0.51 0.45
N ALA A 163 -14.83 -0.26 0.51
CA ALA A 163 -15.69 -0.34 1.69
C ALA A 163 -14.92 -0.88 2.92
N SER A 164 -14.16 -1.95 2.75
CA SER A 164 -13.32 -2.51 3.83
C SER A 164 -12.28 -1.49 4.32
N TYR A 165 -11.71 -0.74 3.41
CA TYR A 165 -10.74 0.31 3.75
C TYR A 165 -11.38 1.44 4.57
N GLN A 166 -12.62 1.84 4.22
CA GLN A 166 -13.39 2.83 4.95
C GLN A 166 -13.65 2.38 6.39
N VAL A 167 -14.15 1.15 6.57
CA VAL A 167 -14.42 0.58 7.90
C VAL A 167 -13.16 0.56 8.77
N GLN A 168 -12.03 0.11 8.22
CA GLN A 168 -10.76 0.08 8.93
C GLN A 168 -10.23 1.48 9.28
N ALA A 169 -10.45 2.46 8.40
CA ALA A 169 -10.06 3.85 8.66
C ALA A 169 -10.87 4.44 9.83
N ASP A 170 -12.16 4.17 9.89
CA ASP A 170 -13.05 4.61 10.97
C ASP A 170 -12.67 3.96 12.31
N GLU A 171 -12.39 2.65 12.34
CA GLU A 171 -11.89 1.95 13.54
C GLU A 171 -10.58 2.54 14.04
N LYS A 172 -9.65 2.84 13.14
CA LYS A 172 -8.36 3.44 13.48
C LYS A 172 -8.50 4.84 14.06
N LEU A 173 -9.42 5.65 13.52
CA LEU A 173 -9.75 6.97 14.06
C LEU A 173 -10.32 6.86 15.48
N LEU A 174 -11.22 5.91 15.72
CA LEU A 174 -11.79 5.65 17.06
C LEU A 174 -10.68 5.25 18.04
N LEU A 175 -9.79 4.34 17.67
CA LEU A 175 -8.67 3.92 18.52
C LEU A 175 -7.73 5.08 18.85
N GLN A 176 -7.44 5.97 17.90
CA GLN A 176 -6.63 7.16 18.13
C GLN A 176 -7.33 8.18 19.03
N ALA A 177 -8.63 8.40 18.83
CA ALA A 177 -9.42 9.32 19.64
C ALA A 177 -9.54 8.86 21.11
N PHE A 178 -9.76 7.56 21.33
CA PHE A 178 -9.95 7.01 22.68
C PHE A 178 -8.67 6.50 23.34
N GLY A 179 -7.64 6.17 22.55
CA GLY A 179 -6.33 5.74 23.05
C GLY A 179 -5.56 6.84 23.80
N SER A 180 -5.79 8.10 23.45
CA SER A 180 -5.16 9.24 24.11
C SER A 180 -5.77 9.60 25.47
N VAL A 181 -6.96 9.09 25.79
CA VAL A 181 -7.69 9.39 27.05
C VAL A 181 -7.23 8.49 28.21
N ARG A 182 -6.52 7.39 27.94
CA ARG A 182 -6.06 6.45 29.00
C ARG A 182 -4.68 6.75 29.59
N MET A 183 -4.03 7.83 29.17
CA MET A 183 -2.76 8.27 29.76
C MET A 183 -2.90 9.64 30.46
N LYS A 184 -3.75 9.70 31.48
CA LYS A 184 -3.72 10.73 32.53
C LYS A 184 -3.85 10.08 33.87
#